data_ea62cc7848dcdb3ae44ba253bccb865b
#
_entry.id   ea62cc7848dcdb3ae44ba253bccb865b
#
_cell.length_a   1.000
_cell.length_b   1.000
_cell.length_c   1.000
_cell.angle_alpha   90.00
_cell.angle_beta   90.00
_cell.angle_gamma   90.00
#
_symmetry.space_group_name_H-M   'P 1'
#
loop_
_entity.id
_entity.type
_entity.pdbx_description
1 polymer ?
#
loop_
_entity_poly.entity_id
_entity_poly.type
_entity_poly.pdbx_seq_one_letter_code
_entity_poly.pdbx_strand_id
1 'polypeptide(L)'
;MTDHPVAIVTGGSRGVGAATAEMLFKNGWNVLITCSSSIEDAKQLAKDCANKNQEVFAFQADVSNDDECMATIDKAIEKWGRIDALINNAGTTKFVWDHSDLDSLDAEDFHYIYGVNVIGPFQMVKAAKEHLLKSTNPCVVNVSSIAGIRGIGSSVAYASSKGALNSMTLSMARNLGPIRVNAVCPGFIEGEWLKRGMGIEMYEGTKKHIQNTAPLGKTCSPESIAEVIMNLIEKSELITGQLITVDGGVSLNL
;
A
#
# COMPACT_ATOMS: atom_id res chain seq x y z
N MET A 1 7.77 21.00 16.19
CA MET A 1 6.65 20.40 15.44
C MET A 1 6.54 21.10 14.10
N THR A 2 6.29 20.38 13.04
CA THR A 2 6.07 20.97 11.72
C THR A 2 4.62 21.45 11.55
N ASP A 3 4.38 22.49 10.73
CA ASP A 3 3.03 22.93 10.33
C ASP A 3 2.49 22.08 9.18
N HIS A 4 3.36 21.36 8.46
CA HIS A 4 2.97 20.46 7.37
C HIS A 4 2.40 19.14 7.90
N PRO A 5 1.37 18.58 7.28
CA PRO A 5 0.88 17.25 7.63
C PRO A 5 1.95 16.18 7.34
N VAL A 6 1.89 15.08 8.07
CA VAL A 6 2.87 13.99 8.01
C VAL A 6 2.21 12.69 7.63
N ALA A 7 2.73 12.03 6.61
CA ALA A 7 2.32 10.70 6.19
C ALA A 7 3.44 9.68 6.33
N ILE A 8 3.07 8.43 6.60
CA ILE A 8 3.97 7.27 6.53
C ILE A 8 3.50 6.37 5.39
N VAL A 9 4.42 6.00 4.49
CA VAL A 9 4.15 5.10 3.36
C VAL A 9 5.06 3.88 3.48
N THR A 10 4.50 2.73 3.79
CA THR A 10 5.29 1.49 3.83
C THR A 10 5.55 0.96 2.43
N GLY A 11 6.74 0.39 2.17
CA GLY A 11 7.13 -0.04 0.84
C GLY A 11 7.21 1.12 -0.16
N GLY A 12 7.69 2.29 0.29
CA GLY A 12 7.68 3.55 -0.46
C GLY A 12 8.81 3.75 -1.46
N SER A 13 9.71 2.77 -1.65
CA SER A 13 10.89 2.94 -2.53
C SER A 13 10.58 2.84 -4.03
N ARG A 14 9.44 2.28 -4.43
CA ARG A 14 9.07 2.03 -5.84
C ARG A 14 7.56 1.87 -6.03
N GLY A 15 7.12 1.86 -7.30
CA GLY A 15 5.74 1.58 -7.68
C GLY A 15 4.74 2.52 -7.02
N VAL A 16 3.61 1.95 -6.55
CA VAL A 16 2.53 2.73 -5.93
C VAL A 16 3.01 3.50 -4.70
N GLY A 17 3.89 2.91 -3.89
CA GLY A 17 4.41 3.58 -2.70
C GLY A 17 5.23 4.83 -3.05
N ALA A 18 6.12 4.74 -4.04
CA ALA A 18 6.91 5.89 -4.50
C ALA A 18 6.02 6.97 -5.10
N ALA A 19 5.10 6.59 -6.01
CA ALA A 19 4.14 7.53 -6.62
C ALA A 19 3.28 8.24 -5.56
N THR A 20 2.86 7.50 -4.52
CA THR A 20 2.11 8.07 -3.39
C THR A 20 2.95 9.05 -2.59
N ALA A 21 4.21 8.70 -2.28
CA ALA A 21 5.12 9.58 -1.55
C ALA A 21 5.40 10.88 -2.32
N GLU A 22 5.68 10.78 -3.63
CA GLU A 22 5.87 11.95 -4.48
C GLU A 22 4.62 12.83 -4.55
N MET A 23 3.44 12.23 -4.67
CA MET A 23 2.18 12.97 -4.74
C MET A 23 1.89 13.69 -3.42
N LEU A 24 2.07 13.04 -2.29
CA LEU A 24 1.95 13.65 -0.96
C LEU A 24 2.92 14.84 -0.82
N PHE A 25 4.20 14.65 -1.18
CA PHE A 25 5.19 15.71 -1.13
C PHE A 25 4.80 16.91 -2.00
N LYS A 26 4.35 16.68 -3.23
CA LYS A 26 3.88 17.75 -4.15
C LYS A 26 2.66 18.49 -3.60
N ASN A 27 1.87 17.87 -2.73
CA ASN A 27 0.69 18.46 -2.08
C ASN A 27 0.96 18.99 -0.66
N GLY A 28 2.21 19.19 -0.29
CA GLY A 28 2.54 19.91 0.95
C GLY A 28 2.79 19.02 2.17
N TRP A 29 2.94 17.72 2.01
CA TRP A 29 3.17 16.77 3.10
C TRP A 29 4.66 16.51 3.34
N ASN A 30 5.03 16.29 4.59
CA ASN A 30 6.24 15.54 4.92
C ASN A 30 5.91 14.04 4.87
N VAL A 31 6.82 13.23 4.35
CA VAL A 31 6.56 11.82 4.14
C VAL A 31 7.71 10.96 4.65
N LEU A 32 7.43 10.03 5.56
CA LEU A 32 8.36 8.95 5.87
C LEU A 32 8.03 7.75 4.99
N ILE A 33 9.01 7.28 4.22
CA ILE A 33 8.87 6.05 3.44
C ILE A 33 9.69 4.93 4.07
N THR A 34 9.13 3.72 4.13
CA THR A 34 9.90 2.54 4.54
C THR A 34 10.20 1.60 3.38
N CYS A 35 11.26 0.81 3.52
CA CYS A 35 11.57 -0.32 2.65
C CYS A 35 12.37 -1.37 3.45
N SER A 36 12.18 -2.65 3.16
CA SER A 36 12.95 -3.72 3.82
C SER A 36 14.36 -3.89 3.25
N SER A 37 14.53 -3.70 1.93
CA SER A 37 15.78 -4.00 1.23
C SER A 37 16.28 -2.92 0.28
N SER A 38 15.41 -2.13 -0.33
CA SER A 38 15.79 -1.15 -1.39
C SER A 38 16.07 0.24 -0.81
N ILE A 39 16.94 0.32 0.21
CA ILE A 39 17.19 1.59 0.92
C ILE A 39 17.82 2.67 0.03
N GLU A 40 18.65 2.29 -0.92
CA GLU A 40 19.29 3.27 -1.82
C GLU A 40 18.27 3.89 -2.80
N ASP A 41 17.32 3.10 -3.33
CA ASP A 41 16.22 3.62 -4.13
C ASP A 41 15.34 4.58 -3.31
N ALA A 42 15.06 4.22 -2.06
CA ALA A 42 14.30 5.07 -1.15
C ALA A 42 15.04 6.38 -0.82
N LYS A 43 16.36 6.33 -0.61
CA LYS A 43 17.19 7.53 -0.37
C LYS A 43 17.26 8.43 -1.62
N GLN A 44 17.30 7.83 -2.83
CA GLN A 44 17.29 8.61 -4.05
C GLN A 44 15.96 9.35 -4.19
N LEU A 45 14.84 8.67 -4.00
CA LEU A 45 13.52 9.31 -3.98
C LEU A 45 13.44 10.44 -2.93
N ALA A 46 13.93 10.19 -1.72
CA ALA A 46 13.96 11.19 -0.66
C ALA A 46 14.77 12.43 -1.05
N LYS A 47 15.90 12.24 -1.74
CA LYS A 47 16.73 13.33 -2.25
C LYS A 47 16.03 14.15 -3.34
N ASP A 48 15.29 13.47 -4.23
CA ASP A 48 14.57 14.11 -5.32
C ASP A 48 13.32 14.86 -4.82
N CYS A 49 12.78 14.43 -3.67
CA CYS A 49 11.61 15.01 -2.98
C CYS A 49 12.01 15.78 -1.71
N ALA A 50 12.86 16.79 -1.85
CA ALA A 50 13.23 17.66 -0.74
C ALA A 50 13.23 19.13 -1.17
N ASN A 51 12.74 20.00 -0.29
CA ASN A 51 12.80 21.46 -0.45
C ASN A 51 13.07 22.11 0.93
N LYS A 52 13.01 23.46 1.01
CA LYS A 52 13.32 24.16 2.27
C LYS A 52 12.33 23.89 3.40
N ASN A 53 11.10 23.48 3.08
CA ASN A 53 10.01 23.39 4.06
C ASN A 53 9.51 21.97 4.28
N GLN A 54 9.75 21.07 3.33
CA GLN A 54 9.21 19.70 3.32
C GLN A 54 10.25 18.73 2.80
N GLU A 55 10.08 17.48 3.18
CA GLU A 55 10.95 16.40 2.73
C GLU A 55 10.24 15.04 2.67
N VAL A 56 10.76 14.16 1.84
CA VAL A 56 10.58 12.72 1.98
C VAL A 56 11.78 12.16 2.74
N PHE A 57 11.54 11.34 3.75
CA PHE A 57 12.59 10.71 4.55
C PHE A 57 12.54 9.19 4.42
N ALA A 58 13.65 8.59 4.03
CA ALA A 58 13.77 7.15 3.88
C ALA A 58 14.25 6.48 5.18
N PHE A 59 13.53 5.46 5.62
CA PHE A 59 13.86 4.64 6.78
C PHE A 59 13.79 3.16 6.43
N GLN A 60 14.83 2.38 6.76
CA GLN A 60 14.81 0.94 6.49
C GLN A 60 14.05 0.23 7.60
N ALA A 61 12.98 -0.47 7.24
CA ALA A 61 12.17 -1.26 8.16
C ALA A 61 11.41 -2.37 7.43
N ASP A 62 11.38 -3.55 8.03
CA ASP A 62 10.52 -4.66 7.64
C ASP A 62 9.22 -4.61 8.47
N VAL A 63 8.09 -4.42 7.79
CA VAL A 63 6.79 -4.32 8.46
C VAL A 63 6.34 -5.62 9.12
N SER A 64 6.94 -6.77 8.79
CA SER A 64 6.68 -8.04 9.49
C SER A 64 7.28 -8.09 10.90
N ASN A 65 8.17 -7.15 11.24
CA ASN A 65 8.81 -7.01 12.54
C ASN A 65 8.15 -5.89 13.36
N ASP A 66 7.55 -6.22 14.51
CA ASP A 66 6.82 -5.25 15.36
C ASP A 66 7.74 -4.14 15.91
N ASP A 67 8.99 -4.48 16.29
CA ASP A 67 9.96 -3.50 16.80
C ASP A 67 10.35 -2.50 15.72
N GLU A 68 10.49 -2.93 14.46
CA GLU A 68 10.80 -2.05 13.34
C GLU A 68 9.59 -1.18 12.93
N CYS A 69 8.37 -1.69 13.12
CA CYS A 69 7.16 -0.89 12.99
C CYS A 69 7.12 0.23 14.04
N MET A 70 7.39 -0.09 15.31
CA MET A 70 7.48 0.92 16.39
C MET A 70 8.58 1.94 16.10
N ALA A 71 9.78 1.49 15.73
CA ALA A 71 10.90 2.38 15.39
C ALA A 71 10.56 3.32 14.21
N THR A 72 9.75 2.87 13.25
CA THR A 72 9.28 3.71 12.14
C THR A 72 8.40 4.86 12.65
N ILE A 73 7.48 4.58 13.57
CA ILE A 73 6.61 5.59 14.18
C ILE A 73 7.42 6.56 15.01
N ASP A 74 8.30 6.04 15.88
CA ASP A 74 9.18 6.86 16.72
C ASP A 74 10.02 7.81 15.88
N LYS A 75 10.53 7.33 14.72
CA LYS A 75 11.33 8.15 13.82
C LYS A 75 10.53 9.30 13.20
N ALA A 76 9.28 9.07 12.81
CA ALA A 76 8.41 10.13 12.32
C ALA A 76 8.09 11.16 13.40
N ILE A 77 7.85 10.71 14.62
CA ILE A 77 7.57 11.57 15.77
C ILE A 77 8.81 12.37 16.21
N GLU A 78 9.99 11.73 16.28
CA GLU A 78 11.25 12.41 16.53
C GLU A 78 11.47 13.57 15.54
N LYS A 79 11.17 13.30 14.26
CA LYS A 79 11.47 14.24 13.18
C LYS A 79 10.45 15.39 13.07
N TRP A 80 9.16 15.09 13.19
CA TRP A 80 8.09 16.05 12.90
C TRP A 80 7.07 16.27 14.02
N GLY A 81 7.01 15.37 15.01
CA GLY A 81 6.13 15.51 16.17
C GLY A 81 4.67 15.16 15.93
N ARG A 82 4.30 14.67 14.74
CA ARG A 82 2.92 14.33 14.37
C ARG A 82 2.86 13.23 13.31
N ILE A 83 1.72 12.58 13.19
CA ILE A 83 1.34 11.65 12.11
C ILE A 83 -0.13 11.89 11.79
N ASP A 84 -0.46 12.13 10.52
CA ASP A 84 -1.81 12.43 10.06
C ASP A 84 -2.37 11.34 9.15
N ALA A 85 -1.50 10.66 8.41
CA ALA A 85 -1.89 9.57 7.52
C ALA A 85 -0.90 8.39 7.58
N LEU A 86 -1.44 7.17 7.46
CA LEU A 86 -0.67 5.95 7.32
C LEU A 86 -1.12 5.20 6.07
N ILE A 87 -0.19 4.93 5.16
CA ILE A 87 -0.44 4.17 3.93
C ILE A 87 0.31 2.83 4.03
N ASN A 88 -0.43 1.76 4.31
CA ASN A 88 0.07 0.40 4.31
C ASN A 88 0.13 -0.12 2.88
N ASN A 89 1.24 0.16 2.21
CA ASN A 89 1.48 -0.24 0.82
C ASN A 89 2.46 -1.40 0.70
N ALA A 90 3.32 -1.65 1.68
CA ALA A 90 4.23 -2.80 1.66
C ALA A 90 3.47 -4.10 1.40
N GLY A 91 3.99 -4.91 0.49
CA GLY A 91 3.37 -6.18 0.12
C GLY A 91 4.36 -7.12 -0.57
N THR A 92 4.11 -8.41 -0.39
CA THR A 92 4.90 -9.48 -0.99
C THR A 92 4.02 -10.61 -1.51
N THR A 93 4.59 -11.47 -2.33
CA THR A 93 3.96 -12.69 -2.83
C THR A 93 5.02 -13.73 -3.19
N LYS A 94 4.58 -14.98 -3.33
CA LYS A 94 5.22 -16.02 -4.15
C LYS A 94 4.37 -16.21 -5.40
N PHE A 95 4.99 -16.18 -6.57
CA PHE A 95 4.28 -16.31 -7.83
C PHE A 95 4.00 -17.79 -8.15
N VAL A 96 2.74 -18.20 -8.06
CA VAL A 96 2.19 -19.49 -8.46
C VAL A 96 0.89 -19.20 -9.21
N TRP A 97 1.01 -18.94 -10.51
CA TRP A 97 -0.10 -18.44 -11.34
C TRP A 97 -1.22 -19.47 -11.58
N ASP A 98 -0.87 -20.74 -11.58
CA ASP A 98 -1.85 -21.82 -11.58
C ASP A 98 -2.29 -22.10 -10.14
N HIS A 99 -3.46 -21.63 -9.77
CA HIS A 99 -4.01 -21.83 -8.43
C HIS A 99 -4.42 -23.28 -8.13
N SER A 100 -4.39 -24.19 -9.12
CA SER A 100 -4.56 -25.63 -8.91
C SER A 100 -3.27 -26.34 -8.47
N ASP A 101 -2.11 -25.71 -8.67
CA ASP A 101 -0.81 -26.21 -8.22
C ASP A 101 -0.61 -25.85 -6.73
N LEU A 102 -1.21 -26.65 -5.86
CA LEU A 102 -1.09 -26.46 -4.40
C LEU A 102 0.26 -26.92 -3.85
N ASP A 103 0.95 -27.82 -4.57
CA ASP A 103 2.24 -28.38 -4.14
C ASP A 103 3.38 -27.34 -4.22
N SER A 104 3.20 -26.30 -5.01
CA SER A 104 4.15 -25.17 -5.12
C SER A 104 4.06 -24.16 -3.97
N LEU A 105 3.15 -24.35 -3.02
CA LEU A 105 2.99 -23.51 -1.83
C LEU A 105 3.09 -24.35 -0.57
N ASP A 106 3.72 -23.81 0.47
CA ASP A 106 3.79 -24.42 1.78
C ASP A 106 3.35 -23.44 2.90
N ALA A 107 3.37 -23.90 4.14
CA ALA A 107 2.97 -23.09 5.29
C ALA A 107 3.92 -21.89 5.52
N GLU A 108 5.20 -22.02 5.19
CA GLU A 108 6.19 -20.95 5.37
C GLU A 108 5.92 -19.82 4.39
N ASP A 109 5.51 -20.12 3.13
CA ASP A 109 5.07 -19.14 2.15
C ASP A 109 3.87 -18.34 2.69
N PHE A 110 2.88 -19.03 3.28
CA PHE A 110 1.74 -18.37 3.92
C PHE A 110 2.18 -17.49 5.09
N HIS A 111 3.01 -17.98 5.99
CA HIS A 111 3.50 -17.20 7.12
C HIS A 111 4.24 -15.95 6.67
N TYR A 112 5.13 -16.08 5.69
CA TYR A 112 5.86 -14.94 5.14
C TYR A 112 4.94 -13.90 4.49
N ILE A 113 4.03 -14.36 3.60
CA ILE A 113 3.10 -13.47 2.91
C ILE A 113 2.14 -12.77 3.89
N TYR A 114 1.59 -13.51 4.86
CA TYR A 114 0.73 -12.94 5.89
C TYR A 114 1.50 -12.01 6.84
N GLY A 115 2.74 -12.33 7.16
CA GLY A 115 3.62 -11.46 7.95
C GLY A 115 3.68 -10.06 7.39
N VAL A 116 3.95 -9.95 6.09
CA VAL A 116 4.06 -8.66 5.41
C VAL A 116 2.69 -8.05 5.08
N ASN A 117 1.77 -8.82 4.48
CA ASN A 117 0.54 -8.27 3.88
C ASN A 117 -0.59 -8.04 4.89
N VAL A 118 -0.57 -8.69 6.06
CA VAL A 118 -1.65 -8.66 7.06
C VAL A 118 -1.13 -8.19 8.42
N ILE A 119 -0.14 -8.90 8.97
CA ILE A 119 0.39 -8.60 10.30
C ILE A 119 1.10 -7.26 10.28
N GLY A 120 1.89 -6.97 9.25
CA GLY A 120 2.57 -5.69 9.08
C GLY A 120 1.62 -4.47 9.12
N PRO A 121 0.58 -4.41 8.30
CA PRO A 121 -0.44 -3.37 8.40
C PRO A 121 -1.08 -3.25 9.78
N PHE A 122 -1.35 -4.37 10.47
CA PHE A 122 -1.86 -4.36 11.83
C PHE A 122 -0.86 -3.72 12.80
N GLN A 123 0.41 -4.14 12.76
CA GLN A 123 1.48 -3.61 13.61
C GLN A 123 1.70 -2.11 13.39
N MET A 124 1.72 -1.66 12.15
CA MET A 124 1.84 -0.24 11.81
C MET A 124 0.66 0.59 12.35
N VAL A 125 -0.58 0.12 12.21
CA VAL A 125 -1.75 0.81 12.77
C VAL A 125 -1.71 0.83 14.29
N LYS A 126 -1.36 -0.30 14.93
CA LYS A 126 -1.19 -0.43 16.38
C LYS A 126 -0.19 0.60 16.91
N ALA A 127 0.97 0.73 16.28
CA ALA A 127 2.01 1.66 16.68
C ALA A 127 1.61 3.14 16.42
N ALA A 128 0.94 3.42 15.29
CA ALA A 128 0.58 4.79 14.90
C ALA A 128 -0.67 5.34 15.61
N LYS A 129 -1.54 4.49 16.14
CA LYS A 129 -2.90 4.83 16.60
C LYS A 129 -2.94 6.06 17.51
N GLU A 130 -2.16 6.11 18.57
CA GLU A 130 -2.19 7.19 19.54
C GLU A 130 -1.70 8.53 18.96
N HIS A 131 -0.91 8.50 17.90
CA HIS A 131 -0.46 9.69 17.18
C HIS A 131 -1.48 10.13 16.15
N LEU A 132 -2.10 9.20 15.42
CA LEU A 132 -3.19 9.46 14.49
C LEU A 132 -4.38 10.11 15.20
N LEU A 133 -4.74 9.66 16.42
CA LEU A 133 -5.83 10.24 17.21
C LEU A 133 -5.62 11.72 17.58
N LYS A 134 -4.39 12.24 17.48
CA LYS A 134 -4.09 13.66 17.71
C LYS A 134 -4.23 14.51 16.43
N SER A 135 -4.38 13.89 15.28
CA SER A 135 -4.62 14.58 14.02
C SER A 135 -6.07 15.07 13.91
N THR A 136 -6.27 16.16 13.21
CA THR A 136 -7.61 16.71 12.92
C THR A 136 -8.37 15.93 11.86
N ASN A 137 -7.68 15.21 10.98
CA ASN A 137 -8.28 14.38 9.92
C ASN A 137 -7.48 13.07 9.72
N PRO A 138 -7.44 12.18 10.72
CA PRO A 138 -6.61 10.98 10.69
C PRO A 138 -7.12 9.97 9.66
N CYS A 139 -6.19 9.40 8.88
CA CYS A 139 -6.53 8.46 7.84
C CYS A 139 -5.53 7.31 7.74
N VAL A 140 -6.07 6.09 7.58
CA VAL A 140 -5.31 4.88 7.20
C VAL A 140 -5.82 4.40 5.86
N VAL A 141 -4.91 4.17 4.91
CA VAL A 141 -5.22 3.55 3.61
C VAL A 141 -4.40 2.28 3.45
N ASN A 142 -5.08 1.16 3.31
CA ASN A 142 -4.48 -0.13 3.03
C ASN A 142 -4.45 -0.38 1.52
N VAL A 143 -3.29 -0.66 0.94
CA VAL A 143 -3.18 -1.08 -0.47
C VAL A 143 -3.41 -2.59 -0.54
N SER A 144 -4.66 -2.94 -0.84
CA SER A 144 -5.11 -4.32 -1.02
C SER A 144 -4.96 -4.75 -2.50
N SER A 145 -5.94 -5.46 -3.03
CA SER A 145 -5.98 -5.92 -4.43
C SER A 145 -7.39 -6.44 -4.77
N ILE A 146 -7.75 -6.43 -6.05
CA ILE A 146 -8.90 -7.20 -6.55
C ILE A 146 -8.73 -8.71 -6.28
N ALA A 147 -7.50 -9.19 -6.10
CA ALA A 147 -7.20 -10.57 -5.70
C ALA A 147 -7.93 -10.97 -4.41
N GLY A 148 -7.97 -10.10 -3.41
CA GLY A 148 -8.69 -10.33 -2.16
C GLY A 148 -10.23 -10.24 -2.26
N ILE A 149 -10.75 -9.84 -3.42
CA ILE A 149 -12.20 -9.77 -3.70
C ILE A 149 -12.64 -10.94 -4.59
N ARG A 150 -11.80 -11.33 -5.56
CA ARG A 150 -12.14 -12.28 -6.62
C ARG A 150 -11.44 -13.65 -6.47
N GLY A 151 -10.50 -13.82 -5.55
CA GLY A 151 -9.76 -15.07 -5.38
C GLY A 151 -8.81 -15.38 -6.53
N ILE A 152 -8.29 -14.38 -7.19
CA ILE A 152 -7.33 -14.46 -8.32
C ILE A 152 -5.98 -13.88 -7.92
N GLY A 153 -5.04 -13.81 -8.86
CA GLY A 153 -3.78 -13.09 -8.68
C GLY A 153 -2.56 -14.01 -8.68
N SER A 154 -1.51 -13.59 -8.02
CA SER A 154 -0.19 -14.22 -8.11
C SER A 154 -0.06 -15.55 -7.37
N SER A 155 -0.94 -15.86 -6.42
CA SER A 155 -1.05 -17.15 -5.74
C SER A 155 -2.28 -17.19 -4.82
N VAL A 156 -2.67 -18.40 -4.40
CA VAL A 156 -3.72 -18.62 -3.38
C VAL A 156 -3.36 -17.93 -2.07
N ALA A 157 -2.08 -18.00 -1.63
CA ALA A 157 -1.60 -17.37 -0.41
C ALA A 157 -1.71 -15.83 -0.49
N TYR A 158 -1.37 -15.25 -1.63
CA TYR A 158 -1.52 -13.81 -1.85
C TYR A 158 -2.99 -13.37 -1.84
N ALA A 159 -3.84 -14.05 -2.61
CA ALA A 159 -5.27 -13.73 -2.69
C ALA A 159 -5.93 -13.78 -1.31
N SER A 160 -5.67 -14.85 -0.53
CA SER A 160 -6.19 -14.99 0.82
C SER A 160 -5.66 -13.91 1.78
N SER A 161 -4.38 -13.53 1.68
CA SER A 161 -3.82 -12.44 2.50
C SER A 161 -4.50 -11.09 2.21
N LYS A 162 -4.80 -10.79 0.95
CA LYS A 162 -5.51 -9.55 0.57
C LYS A 162 -6.99 -9.59 0.98
N GLY A 163 -7.62 -10.77 0.98
CA GLY A 163 -8.94 -10.97 1.59
C GLY A 163 -8.94 -10.72 3.11
N ALA A 164 -7.92 -11.20 3.81
CA ALA A 164 -7.73 -10.94 5.23
C ALA A 164 -7.52 -9.43 5.51
N LEU A 165 -6.71 -8.75 4.70
CA LEU A 165 -6.50 -7.30 4.81
C LEU A 165 -7.79 -6.51 4.57
N ASN A 166 -8.64 -6.95 3.63
CA ASN A 166 -9.97 -6.37 3.38
C ASN A 166 -10.85 -6.48 4.63
N SER A 167 -10.95 -7.67 5.22
CA SER A 167 -11.72 -7.90 6.45
C SER A 167 -11.19 -7.07 7.63
N MET A 168 -9.87 -7.00 7.79
CA MET A 168 -9.22 -6.19 8.82
C MET A 168 -9.50 -4.69 8.63
N THR A 169 -9.52 -4.20 7.39
CA THR A 169 -9.90 -2.81 7.07
C THR A 169 -11.30 -2.49 7.59
N LEU A 170 -12.29 -3.35 7.33
CA LEU A 170 -13.66 -3.17 7.80
C LEU A 170 -13.75 -3.18 9.34
N SER A 171 -13.04 -4.11 9.98
CA SER A 171 -13.00 -4.20 11.44
C SER A 171 -12.40 -2.95 12.09
N MET A 172 -11.26 -2.49 11.56
CA MET A 172 -10.58 -1.28 12.05
C MET A 172 -11.43 -0.02 11.83
N ALA A 173 -12.06 0.13 10.66
CA ALA A 173 -12.94 1.25 10.36
C ALA A 173 -14.11 1.37 11.35
N ARG A 174 -14.68 0.23 11.76
CA ARG A 174 -15.78 0.18 12.74
C ARG A 174 -15.34 0.61 14.14
N ASN A 175 -14.10 0.34 14.54
CA ASN A 175 -13.69 0.40 15.94
C ASN A 175 -12.66 1.49 16.25
N LEU A 176 -12.06 2.14 15.25
CA LEU A 176 -10.98 3.11 15.44
C LEU A 176 -11.40 4.57 15.21
N GLY A 177 -12.71 4.86 15.07
CA GLY A 177 -13.14 6.25 14.93
C GLY A 177 -12.57 7.15 16.03
N PRO A 178 -12.13 8.36 15.68
CA PRO A 178 -12.33 9.10 14.43
C PRO A 178 -11.35 8.77 13.28
N ILE A 179 -10.44 7.81 13.45
CA ILE A 179 -9.52 7.41 12.39
C ILE A 179 -10.32 6.75 11.26
N ARG A 180 -10.30 7.33 10.05
CA ARG A 180 -10.88 6.72 8.86
C ARG A 180 -9.96 5.62 8.34
N VAL A 181 -10.49 4.44 8.05
CA VAL A 181 -9.71 3.30 7.54
C VAL A 181 -10.37 2.77 6.29
N ASN A 182 -9.67 2.81 5.15
CA ASN A 182 -10.15 2.33 3.87
C ASN A 182 -9.10 1.46 3.18
N ALA A 183 -9.53 0.68 2.19
CA ALA A 183 -8.62 -0.04 1.31
C ALA A 183 -8.80 0.40 -0.14
N VAL A 184 -7.70 0.52 -0.87
CA VAL A 184 -7.67 0.58 -2.33
C VAL A 184 -7.36 -0.82 -2.85
N CYS A 185 -8.14 -1.31 -3.81
CA CYS A 185 -8.04 -2.63 -4.39
C CYS A 185 -7.68 -2.53 -5.88
N PRO A 186 -6.40 -2.36 -6.22
CA PRO A 186 -5.96 -2.27 -7.61
C PRO A 186 -6.17 -3.56 -8.39
N GLY A 187 -6.33 -3.41 -9.71
CA GLY A 187 -6.19 -4.49 -10.67
C GLY A 187 -4.73 -4.71 -11.07
N PHE A 188 -4.51 -4.91 -12.38
CA PHE A 188 -3.17 -5.07 -12.96
C PHE A 188 -2.43 -3.74 -12.93
N ILE A 189 -1.42 -3.62 -12.04
CA ILE A 189 -0.57 -2.43 -11.94
C ILE A 189 0.65 -2.60 -12.84
N GLU A 190 0.87 -1.64 -13.74
CA GLU A 190 2.07 -1.63 -14.58
C GLU A 190 3.32 -1.44 -13.74
N GLY A 191 4.39 -2.18 -14.05
CA GLY A 191 5.69 -2.02 -13.40
C GLY A 191 6.52 -3.29 -13.29
N GLU A 192 7.75 -3.10 -12.81
CA GLU A 192 8.77 -4.15 -12.74
C GLU A 192 8.41 -5.33 -11.83
N TRP A 193 7.57 -5.10 -10.80
CA TRP A 193 7.19 -6.17 -9.88
C TRP A 193 6.42 -7.28 -10.60
N LEU A 194 5.40 -6.93 -11.39
CA LEU A 194 4.66 -7.90 -12.19
C LEU A 194 5.50 -8.46 -13.35
N LYS A 195 6.31 -7.63 -14.02
CA LYS A 195 7.19 -8.11 -15.09
C LYS A 195 8.15 -9.21 -14.60
N ARG A 196 8.74 -9.04 -13.40
CA ARG A 196 9.62 -10.06 -12.81
C ARG A 196 8.88 -11.34 -12.47
N GLY A 197 7.65 -11.24 -11.96
CA GLY A 197 6.85 -12.39 -11.56
C GLY A 197 6.20 -13.15 -12.70
N MET A 198 5.85 -12.46 -13.78
CA MET A 198 5.16 -13.04 -14.94
C MET A 198 6.12 -13.43 -16.08
N GLY A 199 7.29 -12.77 -16.15
CA GLY A 199 8.07 -12.73 -17.38
C GLY A 199 7.47 -11.76 -18.39
N ILE A 200 8.30 -11.28 -19.33
CA ILE A 200 7.93 -10.18 -20.25
C ILE A 200 6.77 -10.56 -21.17
N GLU A 201 6.77 -11.79 -21.69
CA GLU A 201 5.78 -12.26 -22.65
C GLU A 201 4.38 -12.35 -22.04
N MET A 202 4.25 -13.00 -20.87
CA MET A 202 3.00 -13.10 -20.14
C MET A 202 2.50 -11.73 -19.67
N TYR A 203 3.43 -10.86 -19.21
CA TYR A 203 3.10 -9.51 -18.81
C TYR A 203 2.47 -8.69 -19.94
N GLU A 204 3.12 -8.63 -21.10
CA GLU A 204 2.61 -7.88 -22.27
C GLU A 204 1.31 -8.50 -22.83
N GLY A 205 1.23 -9.83 -22.86
CA GLY A 205 0.02 -10.54 -23.24
C GLY A 205 -1.17 -10.20 -22.33
N THR A 206 -0.98 -10.24 -21.02
CA THR A 206 -2.01 -9.90 -20.02
C THR A 206 -2.41 -8.43 -20.12
N LYS A 207 -1.43 -7.52 -20.22
CA LYS A 207 -1.68 -6.08 -20.42
C LYS A 207 -2.56 -5.84 -21.65
N LYS A 208 -2.19 -6.40 -22.78
CA LYS A 208 -2.96 -6.28 -24.05
C LYS A 208 -4.36 -6.88 -23.93
N HIS A 209 -4.50 -8.03 -23.27
CA HIS A 209 -5.79 -8.65 -23.02
C HIS A 209 -6.70 -7.70 -22.20
N ILE A 210 -6.21 -7.15 -21.11
CA ILE A 210 -6.96 -6.20 -20.27
C ILE A 210 -7.35 -4.96 -21.08
N GLN A 211 -6.43 -4.40 -21.86
CA GLN A 211 -6.72 -3.23 -22.68
C GLN A 211 -7.82 -3.49 -23.74
N ASN A 212 -7.98 -4.73 -24.17
CA ASN A 212 -9.01 -5.11 -25.14
C ASN A 212 -10.34 -5.50 -24.50
N THR A 213 -10.35 -5.94 -23.23
CA THR A 213 -11.53 -6.55 -22.59
C THR A 213 -12.09 -5.75 -21.42
N ALA A 214 -11.26 -4.97 -20.73
CA ALA A 214 -11.73 -4.14 -19.62
C ALA A 214 -12.64 -3.01 -20.14
N PRO A 215 -13.71 -2.67 -19.42
CA PRO A 215 -14.64 -1.60 -19.82
C PRO A 215 -13.99 -0.25 -20.13
N LEU A 216 -12.93 0.13 -19.40
CA LEU A 216 -12.21 1.38 -19.66
C LEU A 216 -11.00 1.21 -20.61
N GLY A 217 -10.69 -0.01 -21.04
CA GLY A 217 -9.56 -0.29 -21.93
C GLY A 217 -8.19 0.11 -21.34
N LYS A 218 -8.04 0.09 -20.02
CA LYS A 218 -6.85 0.59 -19.32
C LYS A 218 -6.41 -0.37 -18.22
N THR A 219 -5.12 -0.46 -18.04
CA THR A 219 -4.44 -1.00 -16.86
C THR A 219 -4.18 0.10 -15.83
N CYS A 220 -3.83 -0.26 -14.60
CA CYS A 220 -3.49 0.74 -13.57
C CYS A 220 -2.05 1.19 -13.69
N SER A 221 -1.80 2.49 -13.64
CA SER A 221 -0.46 3.01 -13.36
C SER A 221 -0.29 3.21 -11.84
N PRO A 222 0.95 3.24 -11.32
CA PRO A 222 1.21 3.61 -9.92
C PRO A 222 0.58 4.96 -9.55
N GLU A 223 0.64 5.93 -10.45
CA GLU A 223 0.10 7.28 -10.26
C GLU A 223 -1.42 7.27 -10.13
N SER A 224 -2.13 6.46 -10.95
CA SER A 224 -3.59 6.36 -10.88
C SER A 224 -4.07 5.79 -9.52
N ILE A 225 -3.29 4.91 -8.91
CA ILE A 225 -3.57 4.40 -7.57
C ILE A 225 -3.24 5.46 -6.51
N ALA A 226 -2.12 6.17 -6.67
CA ALA A 226 -1.72 7.25 -5.77
C ALA A 226 -2.76 8.39 -5.72
N GLU A 227 -3.39 8.73 -6.86
CA GLU A 227 -4.48 9.71 -6.93
C GLU A 227 -5.69 9.29 -6.07
N VAL A 228 -6.07 8.02 -6.10
CA VAL A 228 -7.18 7.52 -5.27
C VAL A 228 -6.80 7.55 -3.79
N ILE A 229 -5.57 7.15 -3.45
CA ILE A 229 -5.05 7.22 -2.07
C ILE A 229 -5.09 8.66 -1.57
N MET A 230 -4.60 9.61 -2.37
CA MET A 230 -4.58 11.03 -2.04
C MET A 230 -5.99 11.60 -1.81
N ASN A 231 -6.94 11.24 -2.67
CA ASN A 231 -8.34 11.65 -2.52
C ASN A 231 -8.98 11.10 -1.23
N LEU A 232 -8.64 9.86 -0.83
CA LEU A 232 -9.10 9.28 0.44
C LEU A 232 -8.51 10.02 1.65
N ILE A 233 -7.28 10.50 1.55
CA ILE A 233 -6.62 11.25 2.62
C ILE A 233 -7.21 12.65 2.77
N GLU A 234 -7.31 13.42 1.67
CA GLU A 234 -7.57 14.85 1.73
C GLU A 234 -9.04 15.25 1.52
N LYS A 235 -9.81 14.47 0.73
CA LYS A 235 -11.11 14.94 0.22
C LYS A 235 -12.30 14.08 0.63
N SER A 236 -12.09 13.06 1.46
CA SER A 236 -13.10 12.03 1.67
C SER A 236 -13.45 11.84 3.15
N GLU A 237 -13.79 12.92 3.84
CA GLU A 237 -14.01 12.94 5.30
C GLU A 237 -15.11 12.00 5.80
N LEU A 238 -16.08 11.67 4.96
CA LEU A 238 -17.19 10.77 5.31
C LEU A 238 -16.98 9.33 4.79
N ILE A 239 -15.79 9.02 4.21
CA ILE A 239 -15.49 7.70 3.67
C ILE A 239 -14.64 6.92 4.69
N THR A 240 -15.19 5.86 5.24
CA THR A 240 -14.50 4.87 6.07
C THR A 240 -15.09 3.48 5.85
N GLY A 241 -14.28 2.43 6.00
CA GLY A 241 -14.70 1.03 5.80
C GLY A 241 -14.98 0.68 4.34
N GLN A 242 -14.39 1.38 3.37
CA GLN A 242 -14.61 1.08 1.96
C GLN A 242 -13.45 0.29 1.36
N LEU A 243 -13.80 -0.62 0.43
CA LEU A 243 -12.88 -1.38 -0.40
C LEU A 243 -13.02 -0.84 -1.83
N ILE A 244 -12.18 0.14 -2.19
CA ILE A 244 -12.32 0.87 -3.44
C ILE A 244 -11.54 0.15 -4.54
N THR A 245 -12.27 -0.47 -5.47
CA THR A 245 -11.69 -1.12 -6.64
C THR A 245 -11.22 -0.08 -7.65
N VAL A 246 -9.96 -0.23 -8.09
CA VAL A 246 -9.33 0.63 -9.11
C VAL A 246 -8.68 -0.29 -10.13
N ASP A 247 -9.42 -0.67 -11.18
CA ASP A 247 -9.01 -1.72 -12.10
C ASP A 247 -9.46 -1.54 -13.55
N GLY A 248 -10.02 -0.37 -13.88
CA GLY A 248 -10.58 -0.12 -15.21
C GLY A 248 -11.83 -0.95 -15.53
N GLY A 249 -12.41 -1.59 -14.52
CA GLY A 249 -13.58 -2.45 -14.66
C GLY A 249 -13.25 -3.91 -15.04
N VAL A 250 -11.97 -4.31 -15.02
CA VAL A 250 -11.58 -5.69 -15.41
C VAL A 250 -12.26 -6.75 -14.54
N SER A 251 -12.43 -6.48 -13.25
CA SER A 251 -13.07 -7.41 -12.32
C SER A 251 -14.58 -7.59 -12.51
N LEU A 252 -15.23 -6.80 -13.36
CA LEU A 252 -16.63 -6.99 -13.72
C LEU A 252 -16.82 -8.16 -14.69
N ASN A 253 -15.74 -8.55 -15.39
CA ASN A 253 -15.72 -9.61 -16.40
C ASN A 253 -15.03 -10.90 -15.90
N LEU A 254 -14.76 -11.00 -14.59
CA LEU A 254 -14.13 -12.14 -13.92
C LEU A 254 -15.15 -13.00 -13.19
#